data_4b72081d5b754a3398b1f4692ff21f76
#
_entry.id   4b72081d5b754a3398b1f4692ff21f76
#
_cell.length_a   1.000
_cell.length_b   1.000
_cell.length_c   1.000
_cell.angle_alpha   90.00
_cell.angle_beta   90.00
_cell.angle_gamma   90.00
#
_symmetry.space_group_name_H-M   'P 1'
#
loop_
_entity.id
_entity.type
_entity.pdbx_description
1 polymer ?
#
loop_
_entity_poly.entity_id
_entity_poly.type
_entity_poly.pdbx_seq_one_letter_code
_entity_poly.pdbx_strand_id
1 'polypeptide(L)'
;MKYYLIVGEASGDLHASHLMAALKQEDAEATFRFFGGDLMAAVGGTQVKHYKDLAYMGFVPVLLQLRTIFAAMRQCEEDITAWHPDVVILVDYPGFNLKIAKYVHAHTDIPVYYYISPKIWAWKEYRIKNIRRDVDELFSILPFEVDFYEGKHHYPIHYVGNPTVDEVAAFKASYAETTDDFIASNGLAGKPIVALLAGSRRQALKDNLPDMIRAASAFSGDYQLVVAGAPGIEPEFYRLYTGDAPVTVLFGQTYPLLAHATAALVTSGTATLETALFRVPQAVCYHTPLPKLIAFLKRHILKVPYISLVNLIAGEEVVRELVADKMTVEQMRDELQSLLHNPERRD
;
A
#
# COMPACT_ATOMS: atom_id res chain seq x y z
N MET A 1 28.23 -5.30 -7.84
CA MET A 1 27.94 -5.59 -6.41
C MET A 1 26.89 -6.68 -6.27
N LYS A 2 26.87 -7.38 -5.12
CA LYS A 2 25.85 -8.38 -4.75
C LYS A 2 24.81 -7.74 -3.82
N TYR A 3 23.58 -7.69 -4.26
CA TYR A 3 22.46 -7.09 -3.51
C TYR A 3 21.50 -8.17 -3.03
N TYR A 4 21.19 -8.18 -1.74
CA TYR A 4 20.16 -9.07 -1.17
C TYR A 4 18.93 -8.24 -0.76
N LEU A 5 17.78 -8.46 -1.41
CA LEU A 5 16.58 -7.67 -1.15
C LEU A 5 15.51 -8.51 -0.46
N ILE A 6 14.75 -7.90 0.46
CA ILE A 6 13.67 -8.58 1.16
C ILE A 6 12.41 -7.73 1.16
N VAL A 7 11.35 -8.26 0.54
CA VAL A 7 10.01 -7.68 0.54
C VAL A 7 8.99 -8.69 1.10
N GLY A 8 7.89 -8.21 1.63
CA GLY A 8 6.86 -9.06 2.26
C GLY A 8 5.48 -8.98 1.62
N GLU A 9 5.28 -8.13 0.62
CA GLU A 9 3.98 -7.93 -0.04
C GLU A 9 4.11 -7.36 -1.45
N ALA A 10 2.99 -7.32 -2.19
CA ALA A 10 2.98 -6.92 -3.60
C ALA A 10 3.49 -5.50 -3.85
N SER A 11 3.17 -4.53 -2.98
CA SER A 11 3.69 -3.17 -3.09
C SER A 11 5.21 -3.10 -2.91
N GLY A 12 5.75 -3.90 -1.99
CA GLY A 12 7.20 -4.05 -1.82
C GLY A 12 7.87 -4.66 -3.05
N ASP A 13 7.26 -5.67 -3.68
CA ASP A 13 7.75 -6.29 -4.92
C ASP A 13 7.83 -5.27 -6.07
N LEU A 14 6.80 -4.44 -6.22
CA LEU A 14 6.77 -3.37 -7.22
C LEU A 14 7.89 -2.35 -6.98
N HIS A 15 7.98 -1.77 -5.78
CA HIS A 15 9.00 -0.76 -5.49
C HIS A 15 10.43 -1.33 -5.53
N ALA A 16 10.62 -2.56 -5.06
CA ALA A 16 11.93 -3.22 -5.13
C ALA A 16 12.32 -3.57 -6.56
N SER A 17 11.38 -3.94 -7.43
CA SER A 17 11.68 -4.19 -8.85
C SER A 17 12.18 -2.93 -9.56
N HIS A 18 11.58 -1.76 -9.28
CA HIS A 18 12.07 -0.48 -9.79
C HIS A 18 13.46 -0.13 -9.25
N LEU A 19 13.69 -0.35 -7.94
CA LEU A 19 15.01 -0.16 -7.34
C LEU A 19 16.06 -1.07 -7.98
N MET A 20 15.76 -2.36 -8.19
CA MET A 20 16.66 -3.30 -8.86
C MET A 20 16.97 -2.87 -10.31
N ALA A 21 15.95 -2.39 -11.04
CA ALA A 21 16.15 -1.88 -12.40
C ALA A 21 17.05 -0.66 -12.43
N ALA A 22 16.89 0.29 -11.49
CA ALA A 22 17.76 1.45 -11.35
C ALA A 22 19.19 1.05 -10.94
N LEU A 23 19.36 0.14 -9.99
CA LEU A 23 20.67 -0.38 -9.57
C LEU A 23 21.42 -1.04 -10.74
N LYS A 24 20.73 -1.74 -11.65
CA LYS A 24 21.36 -2.30 -12.86
C LYS A 24 21.87 -1.24 -13.86
N GLN A 25 21.27 -0.05 -13.85
CA GLN A 25 21.74 1.05 -14.69
C GLN A 25 23.01 1.68 -14.11
N GLU A 26 23.12 1.76 -12.78
CA GLU A 26 24.27 2.34 -12.09
C GLU A 26 25.42 1.33 -11.89
N ASP A 27 25.10 0.04 -11.75
CA ASP A 27 26.03 -1.06 -11.54
C ASP A 27 25.79 -2.18 -12.57
N ALA A 28 26.51 -2.15 -13.67
CA ALA A 28 26.39 -3.15 -14.74
C ALA A 28 26.68 -4.61 -14.28
N GLU A 29 27.45 -4.78 -13.20
CA GLU A 29 27.79 -6.08 -12.60
C GLU A 29 26.85 -6.45 -11.42
N ALA A 30 25.76 -5.71 -11.25
CA ALA A 30 24.79 -5.97 -10.18
C ALA A 30 24.24 -7.39 -10.25
N THR A 31 24.36 -8.12 -9.16
CA THR A 31 23.75 -9.44 -8.99
C THR A 31 22.78 -9.41 -7.80
N PHE A 32 21.62 -10.06 -7.96
CA PHE A 32 20.54 -10.02 -6.99
C PHE A 32 20.16 -11.40 -6.50
N ARG A 33 19.98 -11.52 -5.19
CA ARG A 33 19.18 -12.58 -4.54
C ARG A 33 18.10 -11.93 -3.72
N PHE A 34 16.92 -12.55 -3.65
CA PHE A 34 15.83 -11.86 -2.98
C PHE A 34 14.71 -12.78 -2.47
N PHE A 35 14.07 -12.33 -1.40
CA PHE A 35 12.72 -12.69 -1.02
C PHE A 35 11.79 -11.66 -1.66
N GLY A 36 11.03 -12.06 -2.68
CA GLY A 36 10.24 -11.11 -3.49
C GLY A 36 9.20 -11.81 -4.34
N GLY A 37 8.72 -11.16 -5.36
CA GLY A 37 7.69 -11.67 -6.25
C GLY A 37 8.06 -11.68 -7.72
N ASP A 38 7.02 -11.74 -8.54
CA ASP A 38 7.15 -11.90 -9.98
C ASP A 38 7.77 -10.67 -10.67
N LEU A 39 7.52 -9.45 -10.13
CA LEU A 39 8.08 -8.22 -10.70
C LEU A 39 9.59 -8.12 -10.48
N MET A 40 10.08 -8.46 -9.29
CA MET A 40 11.52 -8.54 -9.03
C MET A 40 12.15 -9.64 -9.89
N ALA A 41 11.51 -10.81 -10.01
CA ALA A 41 11.98 -11.91 -10.85
C ALA A 41 12.10 -11.51 -12.33
N ALA A 42 11.20 -10.70 -12.84
CA ALA A 42 11.24 -10.18 -14.21
C ALA A 42 12.44 -9.24 -14.46
N VAL A 43 12.92 -8.53 -13.46
CA VAL A 43 14.16 -7.72 -13.56
C VAL A 43 15.39 -8.61 -13.62
N GLY A 44 15.38 -9.78 -12.97
CA GLY A 44 16.43 -10.79 -12.96
C GLY A 44 16.98 -11.06 -11.56
N GLY A 45 17.94 -11.98 -11.48
CA GLY A 45 18.52 -12.46 -10.23
C GLY A 45 17.93 -13.79 -9.76
N THR A 46 18.22 -14.17 -8.50
CA THR A 46 17.76 -15.44 -7.92
C THR A 46 16.66 -15.18 -6.89
N GLN A 47 15.45 -15.60 -7.19
CA GLN A 47 14.35 -15.61 -6.21
C GLN A 47 14.54 -16.79 -5.24
N VAL A 48 14.85 -16.48 -3.98
CA VAL A 48 15.05 -17.48 -2.92
C VAL A 48 13.70 -17.93 -2.36
N LYS A 49 12.76 -16.99 -2.24
CA LYS A 49 11.40 -17.25 -1.76
C LYS A 49 10.42 -16.21 -2.30
N HIS A 50 9.22 -16.69 -2.66
CA HIS A 50 8.13 -15.79 -3.07
C HIS A 50 7.43 -15.18 -1.83
N TYR A 51 7.13 -13.87 -1.86
CA TYR A 51 6.46 -13.20 -0.73
C TYR A 51 5.08 -13.79 -0.41
N LYS A 52 4.37 -14.34 -1.40
CA LYS A 52 3.10 -15.05 -1.19
C LYS A 52 3.23 -16.20 -0.21
N ASP A 53 4.39 -16.88 -0.17
CA ASP A 53 4.66 -17.96 0.78
C ASP A 53 4.86 -17.44 2.21
N LEU A 54 5.17 -16.14 2.38
CA LEU A 54 5.23 -15.47 3.68
C LEU A 54 3.85 -14.97 4.12
N ALA A 55 2.99 -14.67 3.15
CA ALA A 55 1.67 -14.07 3.32
C ALA A 55 0.52 -15.08 3.39
N TYR A 56 0.78 -16.38 3.34
CA TYR A 56 -0.26 -17.43 3.46
C TYR A 56 -0.92 -17.40 4.85
N MET A 57 -1.69 -16.33 5.08
CA MET A 57 -2.40 -16.05 6.31
C MET A 57 -3.92 -16.06 6.08
N GLY A 58 -4.41 -17.07 5.38
CA GLY A 58 -5.80 -17.49 5.45
C GLY A 58 -5.99 -18.42 6.67
N PHE A 59 -7.08 -19.00 6.91
CA PHE A 59 -7.54 -19.87 8.00
C PHE A 59 -6.58 -20.91 8.63
N VAL A 60 -5.26 -20.69 8.59
CA VAL A 60 -4.26 -21.57 9.21
C VAL A 60 -4.10 -21.21 10.69
N PRO A 61 -4.08 -22.18 11.62
CA PRO A 61 -3.87 -21.91 13.05
C PRO A 61 -2.60 -21.09 13.29
N VAL A 62 -2.68 -20.09 14.18
CA VAL A 62 -1.59 -19.14 14.49
C VAL A 62 -0.25 -19.82 14.77
N LEU A 63 -0.27 -20.99 15.43
CA LEU A 63 0.94 -21.75 15.74
C LEU A 63 1.65 -22.32 14.50
N LEU A 64 0.90 -22.73 13.46
CA LEU A 64 1.50 -23.17 12.19
C LEU A 64 2.05 -22.00 11.39
N GLN A 65 1.38 -20.85 11.44
CA GLN A 65 1.88 -19.59 10.83
C GLN A 65 3.21 -19.16 11.45
N LEU A 66 3.34 -19.22 12.78
CA LEU A 66 4.61 -18.88 13.45
C LEU A 66 5.75 -19.81 13.01
N ARG A 67 5.52 -21.11 12.90
CA ARG A 67 6.53 -22.06 12.42
C ARG A 67 7.00 -21.74 11.00
N THR A 68 6.08 -21.43 10.09
CA THR A 68 6.39 -21.06 8.71
C THR A 68 7.22 -19.78 8.65
N ILE A 69 6.84 -18.75 9.43
CA ILE A 69 7.58 -17.49 9.51
C ILE A 69 8.99 -17.72 10.06
N PHE A 70 9.14 -18.50 11.14
CA PHE A 70 10.45 -18.81 11.69
C PHE A 70 11.34 -19.64 10.74
N ALA A 71 10.74 -20.59 10.01
CA ALA A 71 11.46 -21.35 8.99
C ALA A 71 11.94 -20.45 7.85
N ALA A 72 11.08 -19.52 7.39
CA ALA A 72 11.44 -18.54 6.37
C ALA A 72 12.53 -17.58 6.85
N MET A 73 12.50 -17.17 8.13
CA MET A 73 13.56 -16.34 8.72
C MET A 73 14.90 -17.07 8.72
N ARG A 74 14.91 -18.32 9.20
CA ARG A 74 16.13 -19.15 9.19
C ARG A 74 16.66 -19.35 7.79
N GLN A 75 15.79 -19.67 6.81
CA GLN A 75 16.18 -19.78 5.40
C GLN A 75 16.84 -18.51 4.89
N CYS A 76 16.28 -17.34 5.22
CA CYS A 76 16.81 -16.04 4.83
C CYS A 76 18.19 -15.78 5.47
N GLU A 77 18.34 -16.03 6.77
CA GLU A 77 19.56 -15.87 7.53
C GLU A 77 20.68 -16.77 6.99
N GLU A 78 20.37 -18.05 6.74
CA GLU A 78 21.31 -19.02 6.17
C GLU A 78 21.74 -18.63 4.75
N ASP A 79 20.80 -18.18 3.91
CA ASP A 79 21.07 -17.78 2.53
C ASP A 79 21.93 -16.51 2.44
N ILE A 80 21.63 -15.49 3.27
CA ILE A 80 22.45 -14.27 3.38
C ILE A 80 23.87 -14.62 3.79
N THR A 81 24.03 -15.44 4.83
CA THR A 81 25.34 -15.85 5.34
C THR A 81 26.14 -16.64 4.31
N ALA A 82 25.49 -17.58 3.59
CA ALA A 82 26.14 -18.42 2.59
C ALA A 82 26.52 -17.65 1.32
N TRP A 83 25.66 -16.74 0.84
CA TRP A 83 25.92 -15.99 -0.38
C TRP A 83 26.82 -14.78 -0.17
N HIS A 84 26.87 -14.24 1.05
CA HIS A 84 27.68 -13.10 1.47
C HIS A 84 27.51 -11.89 0.53
N PRO A 85 26.34 -11.22 0.55
CA PRO A 85 26.08 -10.02 -0.25
C PRO A 85 26.95 -8.85 0.21
N ASP A 86 27.14 -7.86 -0.67
CA ASP A 86 27.82 -6.61 -0.33
C ASP A 86 26.88 -5.68 0.48
N VAL A 87 25.57 -5.86 0.35
CA VAL A 87 24.54 -5.11 1.09
C VAL A 87 23.23 -5.90 1.18
N VAL A 88 22.54 -5.80 2.33
CA VAL A 88 21.15 -6.26 2.52
C VAL A 88 20.23 -5.06 2.47
N ILE A 89 19.25 -5.07 1.57
CA ILE A 89 18.24 -4.02 1.42
C ILE A 89 16.88 -4.56 1.87
N LEU A 90 16.38 -4.00 2.95
CA LEU A 90 15.08 -4.33 3.54
C LEU A 90 14.02 -3.35 3.04
N VAL A 91 12.91 -3.85 2.50
CA VAL A 91 11.86 -2.98 1.94
C VAL A 91 10.57 -3.14 2.74
N ASP A 92 10.15 -2.09 3.45
CA ASP A 92 8.97 -2.11 4.34
C ASP A 92 8.94 -3.37 5.24
N TYR A 93 7.78 -4.00 5.47
CA TYR A 93 7.59 -5.28 6.16
C TYR A 93 8.32 -5.42 7.51
N PRO A 94 8.16 -4.48 8.45
CA PRO A 94 9.03 -4.34 9.61
C PRO A 94 8.95 -5.48 10.62
N GLY A 95 7.90 -6.30 10.57
CA GLY A 95 7.74 -7.46 11.47
C GLY A 95 8.80 -8.54 11.25
N PHE A 96 9.18 -8.75 10.02
CA PHE A 96 10.19 -9.69 9.55
C PHE A 96 11.54 -9.00 9.40
N ASN A 97 11.57 -7.91 8.65
CA ASN A 97 12.79 -7.23 8.24
C ASN A 97 13.64 -6.74 9.43
N LEU A 98 13.05 -6.18 10.49
CA LEU A 98 13.82 -5.76 11.67
C LEU A 98 14.46 -6.93 12.45
N LYS A 99 13.95 -8.16 12.29
CA LYS A 99 14.58 -9.34 12.89
C LYS A 99 15.76 -9.82 12.05
N ILE A 100 15.62 -9.77 10.72
CA ILE A 100 16.73 -10.04 9.80
C ILE A 100 17.82 -8.99 9.98
N ALA A 101 17.50 -7.70 10.07
CA ALA A 101 18.46 -6.64 10.37
C ALA A 101 19.28 -6.96 11.62
N LYS A 102 18.60 -7.34 12.72
CA LYS A 102 19.25 -7.73 13.97
C LYS A 102 20.19 -8.92 13.79
N TYR A 103 19.79 -9.93 13.02
CA TYR A 103 20.63 -11.10 12.76
C TYR A 103 21.89 -10.72 11.96
N VAL A 104 21.71 -10.00 10.85
CA VAL A 104 22.81 -9.57 9.97
C VAL A 104 23.83 -8.73 10.74
N HIS A 105 23.36 -7.72 11.48
CA HIS A 105 24.20 -6.86 12.31
C HIS A 105 24.96 -7.63 13.41
N ALA A 106 24.36 -8.66 14.00
CA ALA A 106 24.96 -9.42 15.09
C ALA A 106 25.95 -10.51 14.62
N HIS A 107 25.88 -10.99 13.38
CA HIS A 107 26.60 -12.16 12.91
C HIS A 107 27.46 -11.90 11.67
N THR A 108 27.39 -10.72 11.07
CA THR A 108 28.14 -10.38 9.85
C THR A 108 28.58 -8.91 9.89
N ASP A 109 29.48 -8.53 8.98
CA ASP A 109 29.87 -7.13 8.74
C ASP A 109 29.13 -6.55 7.52
N ILE A 110 28.07 -7.20 7.04
CA ILE A 110 27.30 -6.78 5.88
C ILE A 110 26.42 -5.58 6.25
N PRO A 111 26.50 -4.45 5.53
CA PRO A 111 25.67 -3.30 5.80
C PRO A 111 24.19 -3.58 5.51
N VAL A 112 23.32 -3.04 6.36
CA VAL A 112 21.88 -3.16 6.28
C VAL A 112 21.26 -1.82 5.91
N TYR A 113 20.66 -1.73 4.73
CA TYR A 113 19.92 -0.58 4.25
C TYR A 113 18.42 -0.84 4.35
N TYR A 114 17.67 0.16 4.77
CA TYR A 114 16.22 0.03 4.91
C TYR A 114 15.53 1.03 3.97
N TYR A 115 14.92 0.54 2.91
CA TYR A 115 14.16 1.32 1.94
C TYR A 115 12.66 1.22 2.25
N ILE A 116 11.96 2.35 2.19
CA ILE A 116 10.58 2.54 2.67
C ILE A 116 10.52 2.30 4.17
N SER A 117 10.87 3.33 4.92
CA SER A 117 10.99 3.31 6.39
C SER A 117 9.78 2.70 7.09
N PRO A 118 9.98 1.98 8.19
CA PRO A 118 8.87 1.44 8.97
C PRO A 118 8.02 2.56 9.55
N LYS A 119 6.69 2.45 9.42
CA LYS A 119 5.71 3.44 9.92
C LYS A 119 5.62 3.46 11.45
N ILE A 120 6.79 3.60 12.14
CA ILE A 120 6.87 3.59 13.59
C ILE A 120 6.29 4.86 14.24
N TRP A 121 6.14 5.92 13.47
CA TRP A 121 5.48 7.16 13.87
C TRP A 121 3.98 6.98 14.14
N ALA A 122 3.33 6.04 13.45
CA ALA A 122 1.91 5.74 13.67
C ALA A 122 1.68 4.93 14.95
N TRP A 123 2.56 3.94 15.21
CA TRP A 123 2.48 3.04 16.36
C TRP A 123 3.83 2.31 16.54
N LYS A 124 4.09 1.68 17.66
CA LYS A 124 5.36 0.96 17.93
C LYS A 124 6.62 1.81 17.77
N GLU A 125 6.54 3.09 18.17
CA GLU A 125 7.66 4.02 18.14
C GLU A 125 8.93 3.49 18.84
N TYR A 126 8.77 2.58 19.83
CA TYR A 126 9.89 1.93 20.51
C TYR A 126 10.85 1.19 19.57
N ARG A 127 10.42 0.85 18.35
CA ARG A 127 11.25 0.20 17.33
C ARG A 127 12.41 1.09 16.83
N ILE A 128 12.38 2.38 17.10
CA ILE A 128 13.52 3.28 16.80
C ILE A 128 14.83 2.78 17.42
N LYS A 129 14.76 2.12 18.59
CA LYS A 129 15.93 1.53 19.24
C LYS A 129 16.55 0.40 18.42
N ASN A 130 15.71 -0.40 17.76
CA ASN A 130 16.16 -1.49 16.89
C ASN A 130 16.75 -0.94 15.59
N ILE A 131 16.08 0.03 14.97
CA ILE A 131 16.56 0.71 13.76
C ILE A 131 17.94 1.31 14.02
N ARG A 132 18.10 2.07 15.10
CA ARG A 132 19.37 2.72 15.47
C ARG A 132 20.51 1.73 15.69
N ARG A 133 20.22 0.52 16.13
CA ARG A 133 21.25 -0.50 16.41
C ARG A 133 21.60 -1.34 15.19
N ASP A 134 20.58 -1.66 14.36
CA ASP A 134 20.66 -2.75 13.40
C ASP A 134 20.58 -2.30 11.93
N VAL A 135 20.36 -0.99 11.67
CA VAL A 135 20.20 -0.42 10.32
C VAL A 135 21.26 0.66 10.13
N ASP A 136 22.05 0.53 9.07
CA ASP A 136 23.13 1.48 8.76
C ASP A 136 22.59 2.70 8.01
N GLU A 137 21.71 2.49 7.02
CA GLU A 137 21.10 3.58 6.24
C GLU A 137 19.60 3.40 6.13
N LEU A 138 18.83 4.47 6.38
CA LEU A 138 17.38 4.49 6.32
C LEU A 138 16.88 5.44 5.24
N PHE A 139 16.14 4.91 4.27
CA PHE A 139 15.57 5.67 3.18
C PHE A 139 14.06 5.82 3.37
N SER A 140 13.63 7.07 3.52
CA SER A 140 12.24 7.47 3.76
C SER A 140 11.59 7.96 2.47
N ILE A 141 10.28 7.69 2.33
CA ILE A 141 9.47 8.11 1.20
C ILE A 141 8.37 9.13 1.58
N LEU A 142 8.25 9.48 2.86
CA LEU A 142 7.25 10.43 3.35
C LEU A 142 7.94 11.66 3.94
N PRO A 143 7.56 12.89 3.53
CA PRO A 143 8.30 14.10 3.92
C PRO A 143 8.28 14.37 5.42
N PHE A 144 7.18 14.08 6.12
CA PHE A 144 7.06 14.30 7.56
C PHE A 144 7.91 13.31 8.41
N GLU A 145 8.44 12.25 7.79
CA GLU A 145 9.35 11.32 8.47
C GLU A 145 10.70 11.95 8.78
N VAL A 146 11.10 12.98 8.04
CA VAL A 146 12.32 13.76 8.35
C VAL A 146 12.21 14.36 9.75
N ASP A 147 11.15 15.11 10.03
CA ASP A 147 10.92 15.70 11.35
C ASP A 147 10.78 14.64 12.45
N PHE A 148 10.19 13.51 12.12
CA PHE A 148 10.05 12.41 13.06
C PHE A 148 11.38 11.75 13.41
N TYR A 149 12.18 11.36 12.40
CA TYR A 149 13.46 10.67 12.65
C TYR A 149 14.57 11.63 13.07
N GLU A 150 14.81 12.71 12.33
CA GLU A 150 15.88 13.64 12.59
C GLU A 150 15.52 14.64 13.70
N GLY A 151 14.34 15.27 13.61
CA GLY A 151 13.90 16.28 14.59
C GLY A 151 13.66 15.68 15.97
N LYS A 152 12.84 14.63 16.06
CA LYS A 152 12.44 14.03 17.34
C LYS A 152 13.45 13.01 17.88
N HIS A 153 13.94 12.14 17.01
CA HIS A 153 14.77 11.00 17.42
C HIS A 153 16.27 11.22 17.20
N HIS A 154 16.68 12.30 16.57
CA HIS A 154 18.09 12.57 16.23
C HIS A 154 18.76 11.39 15.54
N TYR A 155 18.05 10.80 14.58
CA TYR A 155 18.51 9.70 13.75
C TYR A 155 18.49 10.14 12.28
N PRO A 156 19.67 10.18 11.62
CA PRO A 156 19.76 10.65 10.24
C PRO A 156 19.03 9.70 9.28
N ILE A 157 18.36 10.26 8.27
CA ILE A 157 17.69 9.51 7.23
C ILE A 157 17.93 10.14 5.86
N HIS A 158 17.64 9.37 4.80
CA HIS A 158 17.63 9.87 3.44
C HIS A 158 16.19 9.97 2.96
N TYR A 159 15.66 11.17 2.82
CA TYR A 159 14.37 11.37 2.17
C TYR A 159 14.56 11.31 0.65
N VAL A 160 14.03 10.27 0.01
CA VAL A 160 14.24 9.99 -1.42
C VAL A 160 13.01 10.25 -2.29
N GLY A 161 11.94 10.79 -1.70
CA GLY A 161 10.66 10.96 -2.39
C GLY A 161 9.82 9.67 -2.39
N ASN A 162 8.59 9.78 -2.87
CA ASN A 162 7.66 8.65 -2.89
C ASN A 162 7.60 8.00 -4.29
N PRO A 163 7.96 6.73 -4.45
CA PRO A 163 7.98 6.05 -5.75
C PRO A 163 6.62 6.02 -6.45
N THR A 164 5.52 6.08 -5.69
CA THR A 164 4.17 6.17 -6.28
C THR A 164 3.98 7.43 -7.15
N VAL A 165 4.71 8.52 -6.83
CA VAL A 165 4.68 9.75 -7.65
C VAL A 165 5.25 9.48 -9.03
N ASP A 166 6.39 8.78 -9.10
CA ASP A 166 7.06 8.45 -10.35
C ASP A 166 6.24 7.45 -11.17
N GLU A 167 5.64 6.45 -10.50
CA GLU A 167 4.77 5.46 -11.13
C GLU A 167 3.54 6.11 -11.78
N VAL A 168 2.85 6.99 -11.05
CA VAL A 168 1.68 7.71 -11.58
C VAL A 168 2.09 8.68 -12.69
N ALA A 169 3.23 9.36 -12.56
CA ALA A 169 3.75 10.27 -13.61
C ALA A 169 4.10 9.51 -14.89
N ALA A 170 4.79 8.37 -14.78
CA ALA A 170 5.12 7.51 -15.91
C ALA A 170 3.87 6.96 -16.61
N PHE A 171 2.89 6.50 -15.82
CA PHE A 171 1.60 6.08 -16.36
C PHE A 171 0.92 7.20 -17.14
N LYS A 172 0.75 8.38 -16.55
CA LYS A 172 0.12 9.54 -17.19
C LYS A 172 0.82 9.98 -18.47
N ALA A 173 2.15 9.87 -18.53
CA ALA A 173 2.94 10.23 -19.71
C ALA A 173 2.72 9.26 -20.89
N SER A 174 2.38 8.01 -20.62
CA SER A 174 2.19 6.96 -21.63
C SER A 174 0.71 6.62 -21.91
N TYR A 175 -0.20 7.02 -21.03
CA TYR A 175 -1.62 6.70 -21.15
C TYR A 175 -2.37 7.74 -21.99
N ALA A 176 -2.88 7.32 -23.14
CA ALA A 176 -3.56 8.17 -24.12
C ALA A 176 -5.02 7.76 -24.39
N GLU A 177 -5.54 6.74 -23.69
CA GLU A 177 -6.92 6.27 -23.87
C GLU A 177 -7.91 7.37 -23.43
N THR A 178 -8.92 7.63 -24.27
CA THR A 178 -9.97 8.61 -23.95
C THR A 178 -11.01 8.00 -23.01
N THR A 179 -11.81 8.84 -22.36
CA THR A 179 -12.90 8.36 -21.48
C THR A 179 -13.91 7.51 -22.26
N ASP A 180 -14.22 7.88 -23.51
CA ASP A 180 -15.16 7.13 -24.35
C ASP A 180 -14.58 5.76 -24.73
N ASP A 181 -13.28 5.69 -25.05
CA ASP A 181 -12.61 4.43 -25.36
C ASP A 181 -12.57 3.51 -24.12
N PHE A 182 -12.22 4.07 -22.96
CA PHE A 182 -12.23 3.32 -21.69
C PHE A 182 -13.62 2.78 -21.34
N ILE A 183 -14.66 3.57 -21.52
CA ILE A 183 -16.05 3.17 -21.33
C ILE A 183 -16.41 2.03 -22.28
N ALA A 184 -16.08 2.16 -23.57
CA ALA A 184 -16.41 1.18 -24.60
C ALA A 184 -15.65 -0.14 -24.38
N SER A 185 -14.34 -0.08 -24.11
CA SER A 185 -13.48 -1.26 -23.90
C SER A 185 -13.87 -2.09 -22.68
N ASN A 186 -14.46 -1.43 -21.66
CA ASN A 186 -14.90 -2.07 -20.43
C ASN A 186 -16.42 -2.35 -20.37
N GLY A 187 -17.18 -2.08 -21.43
CA GLY A 187 -18.63 -2.32 -21.48
C GLY A 187 -19.41 -1.51 -20.46
N LEU A 188 -18.96 -0.29 -20.15
CA LEU A 188 -19.60 0.60 -19.19
C LEU A 188 -20.76 1.38 -19.83
N ALA A 189 -21.65 1.95 -19.02
CA ALA A 189 -22.90 2.53 -19.48
C ALA A 189 -22.82 3.97 -20.04
N GLY A 190 -21.62 4.53 -20.27
CA GLY A 190 -21.45 5.87 -20.80
C GLY A 190 -21.81 6.99 -19.79
N LYS A 191 -21.83 6.69 -18.51
CA LYS A 191 -22.07 7.65 -17.41
C LYS A 191 -20.75 8.06 -16.76
N PRO A 192 -20.68 9.23 -16.10
CA PRO A 192 -19.56 9.58 -15.25
C PRO A 192 -19.27 8.48 -14.20
N ILE A 193 -18.00 8.26 -13.89
CA ILE A 193 -17.55 7.10 -13.10
C ILE A 193 -17.34 7.48 -11.64
N VAL A 194 -17.94 6.70 -10.72
CA VAL A 194 -17.57 6.68 -9.30
C VAL A 194 -16.73 5.42 -9.05
N ALA A 195 -15.49 5.63 -8.63
CA ALA A 195 -14.56 4.55 -8.34
C ALA A 195 -14.67 4.07 -6.88
N LEU A 196 -14.67 2.76 -6.67
CA LEU A 196 -14.68 2.13 -5.36
C LEU A 196 -13.40 1.32 -5.16
N LEU A 197 -12.48 1.82 -4.32
CA LEU A 197 -11.21 1.18 -3.99
C LEU A 197 -11.30 0.58 -2.58
N ALA A 198 -11.83 -0.63 -2.48
CA ALA A 198 -12.18 -1.24 -1.19
C ALA A 198 -11.00 -1.92 -0.45
N GLY A 199 -9.79 -1.78 -0.99
CA GLY A 199 -8.56 -2.33 -0.40
C GLY A 199 -8.00 -3.53 -1.16
N SER A 200 -6.75 -3.90 -0.82
CA SER A 200 -5.97 -4.95 -1.50
C SER A 200 -5.94 -6.30 -0.77
N ARG A 201 -6.58 -6.41 0.39
CA ARG A 201 -6.63 -7.63 1.21
C ARG A 201 -8.06 -8.12 1.32
N ARG A 202 -8.27 -9.45 1.33
CA ARG A 202 -9.60 -10.08 1.45
C ARG A 202 -10.39 -9.55 2.66
N GLN A 203 -9.73 -9.35 3.81
CA GLN A 203 -10.40 -8.82 5.00
C GLN A 203 -10.86 -7.37 4.78
N ALA A 204 -10.02 -6.50 4.22
CA ALA A 204 -10.40 -5.13 3.93
C ALA A 204 -11.58 -5.06 2.94
N LEU A 205 -11.54 -5.90 1.90
CA LEU A 205 -12.63 -6.00 0.93
C LEU A 205 -13.94 -6.41 1.59
N LYS A 206 -13.90 -7.47 2.40
CA LYS A 206 -15.05 -7.95 3.17
C LYS A 206 -15.66 -6.86 4.05
N ASP A 207 -14.81 -6.08 4.69
CA ASP A 207 -15.23 -5.08 5.69
C ASP A 207 -15.71 -3.77 5.05
N ASN A 208 -15.17 -3.38 3.88
CA ASN A 208 -15.44 -2.07 3.29
C ASN A 208 -16.40 -2.13 2.07
N LEU A 209 -16.22 -3.11 1.18
CA LEU A 209 -16.92 -3.14 -0.11
C LEU A 209 -18.46 -3.13 0.00
N PRO A 210 -19.09 -3.92 0.89
CA PRO A 210 -20.54 -3.93 1.01
C PRO A 210 -21.13 -2.56 1.35
N ASP A 211 -20.49 -1.83 2.26
CA ASP A 211 -20.96 -0.51 2.71
C ASP A 211 -20.68 0.56 1.64
N MET A 212 -19.52 0.50 0.96
CA MET A 212 -19.22 1.37 -0.17
C MET A 212 -20.25 1.20 -1.30
N ILE A 213 -20.59 -0.04 -1.66
CA ILE A 213 -21.62 -0.31 -2.68
C ILE A 213 -22.97 0.23 -2.26
N ARG A 214 -23.40 -0.02 -1.02
CA ARG A 214 -24.68 0.50 -0.51
C ARG A 214 -24.75 2.02 -0.55
N ALA A 215 -23.68 2.70 -0.18
CA ALA A 215 -23.60 4.15 -0.22
C ALA A 215 -23.63 4.69 -1.66
N ALA A 216 -22.82 4.12 -2.55
CA ALA A 216 -22.71 4.55 -3.93
C ALA A 216 -23.94 4.19 -4.78
N SER A 217 -24.68 3.12 -4.46
CA SER A 217 -25.87 2.68 -5.22
C SER A 217 -26.96 3.74 -5.32
N ALA A 218 -27.03 4.70 -4.37
CA ALA A 218 -27.94 5.83 -4.46
C ALA A 218 -27.68 6.72 -5.70
N PHE A 219 -26.50 6.64 -6.30
CA PHE A 219 -26.09 7.45 -7.46
C PHE A 219 -26.06 6.65 -8.78
N SER A 220 -26.43 5.37 -8.78
CA SER A 220 -26.36 4.49 -9.97
C SER A 220 -27.28 4.94 -11.13
N GLY A 221 -28.27 5.79 -10.87
CA GLY A 221 -29.09 6.43 -11.89
C GLY A 221 -28.28 7.32 -12.83
N ASP A 222 -27.37 8.11 -12.30
CA ASP A 222 -26.60 9.13 -13.02
C ASP A 222 -25.13 8.77 -13.20
N TYR A 223 -24.60 7.83 -12.42
CA TYR A 223 -23.19 7.44 -12.42
C TYR A 223 -23.00 5.94 -12.66
N GLN A 224 -21.89 5.61 -13.29
CA GLN A 224 -21.40 4.23 -13.38
C GLN A 224 -20.56 3.93 -12.15
N LEU A 225 -20.91 2.89 -11.40
CA LEU A 225 -20.16 2.46 -10.23
C LEU A 225 -19.14 1.39 -10.64
N VAL A 226 -17.86 1.66 -10.40
CA VAL A 226 -16.77 0.76 -10.80
C VAL A 226 -15.88 0.43 -9.61
N VAL A 227 -15.74 -0.85 -9.32
CA VAL A 227 -14.85 -1.37 -8.27
C VAL A 227 -13.50 -1.68 -8.87
N ALA A 228 -12.43 -1.15 -8.29
CA ALA A 228 -11.06 -1.56 -8.62
C ALA A 228 -10.76 -2.93 -8.02
N GLY A 229 -10.60 -3.94 -8.87
CA GLY A 229 -10.20 -5.29 -8.48
C GLY A 229 -8.72 -5.35 -8.13
N ALA A 230 -8.42 -5.73 -6.88
CA ALA A 230 -7.05 -5.81 -6.38
C ALA A 230 -6.28 -6.99 -6.99
N PRO A 231 -4.98 -6.83 -7.30
CA PRO A 231 -4.13 -7.94 -7.73
C PRO A 231 -4.09 -9.06 -6.69
N GLY A 232 -4.27 -10.31 -7.12
CA GLY A 232 -4.19 -11.47 -6.23
C GLY A 232 -5.48 -11.77 -5.44
N ILE A 233 -6.60 -11.10 -5.74
CA ILE A 233 -7.93 -11.49 -5.26
C ILE A 233 -8.77 -11.90 -6.45
N GLU A 234 -9.30 -13.12 -6.42
CA GLU A 234 -10.02 -13.73 -7.52
C GLU A 234 -11.40 -13.06 -7.74
N PRO A 235 -11.92 -13.00 -8.99
CA PRO A 235 -13.22 -12.43 -9.31
C PRO A 235 -14.38 -13.03 -8.50
N GLU A 236 -14.30 -14.33 -8.19
CA GLU A 236 -15.29 -15.07 -7.41
C GLU A 236 -15.45 -14.48 -6.00
N PHE A 237 -14.35 -13.98 -5.41
CA PHE A 237 -14.42 -13.37 -4.09
C PHE A 237 -15.18 -12.04 -4.13
N TYR A 238 -15.05 -11.27 -5.21
CA TYR A 238 -15.83 -10.03 -5.38
C TYR A 238 -17.31 -10.31 -5.54
N ARG A 239 -17.68 -11.37 -6.29
CA ARG A 239 -19.08 -11.76 -6.51
C ARG A 239 -19.84 -12.04 -5.21
N LEU A 240 -19.15 -12.48 -4.15
CA LEU A 240 -19.76 -12.70 -2.83
C LEU A 240 -20.33 -11.41 -2.22
N TYR A 241 -19.83 -10.25 -2.63
CA TYR A 241 -20.19 -8.94 -2.06
C TYR A 241 -20.87 -8.00 -3.04
N THR A 242 -20.69 -8.19 -4.34
CA THR A 242 -21.35 -7.39 -5.37
C THR A 242 -22.77 -7.86 -5.63
N GLY A 243 -23.04 -9.17 -5.61
CA GLY A 243 -24.36 -9.73 -5.88
C GLY A 243 -24.99 -9.14 -7.15
N ASP A 244 -26.24 -8.68 -7.04
CA ASP A 244 -27.00 -8.00 -8.10
C ASP A 244 -26.84 -6.46 -8.05
N ALA A 245 -25.87 -5.95 -7.30
CA ALA A 245 -25.65 -4.50 -7.21
C ALA A 245 -25.21 -3.94 -8.59
N PRO A 246 -25.59 -2.68 -8.91
CA PRO A 246 -25.27 -2.05 -10.19
C PRO A 246 -23.79 -1.59 -10.25
N VAL A 247 -22.87 -2.52 -10.06
CA VAL A 247 -21.42 -2.25 -10.05
C VAL A 247 -20.69 -3.14 -11.06
N THR A 248 -19.66 -2.58 -11.68
CA THR A 248 -18.72 -3.34 -12.52
C THR A 248 -17.40 -3.49 -11.77
N VAL A 249 -16.77 -4.66 -11.79
CA VAL A 249 -15.44 -4.88 -11.20
C VAL A 249 -14.41 -4.97 -12.32
N LEU A 250 -13.40 -4.10 -12.30
CA LEU A 250 -12.31 -4.07 -13.27
C LEU A 250 -11.01 -4.52 -12.60
N PHE A 251 -10.33 -5.51 -13.19
CA PHE A 251 -9.08 -6.06 -12.69
C PHE A 251 -7.89 -5.54 -13.49
N GLY A 252 -6.79 -5.22 -12.79
CA GLY A 252 -5.56 -4.72 -13.43
C GLY A 252 -5.70 -3.32 -14.04
N GLN A 253 -6.77 -2.58 -13.74
CA GLN A 253 -7.08 -1.29 -14.35
C GLN A 253 -7.28 -0.16 -13.32
N THR A 254 -6.59 -0.21 -12.18
CA THR A 254 -6.75 0.82 -11.13
C THR A 254 -6.37 2.21 -11.65
N TYR A 255 -5.24 2.35 -12.32
CA TYR A 255 -4.79 3.64 -12.86
C TYR A 255 -5.65 4.13 -14.04
N PRO A 256 -5.99 3.30 -15.05
CA PRO A 256 -6.99 3.67 -16.04
C PRO A 256 -8.32 4.12 -15.42
N LEU A 257 -8.83 3.39 -14.44
CA LEU A 257 -10.06 3.76 -13.73
C LEU A 257 -9.93 5.13 -13.04
N LEU A 258 -8.83 5.38 -12.33
CA LEU A 258 -8.59 6.67 -11.68
C LEU A 258 -8.41 7.83 -12.67
N ALA A 259 -7.84 7.57 -13.85
CA ALA A 259 -7.70 8.58 -14.90
C ALA A 259 -9.06 9.10 -15.42
N HIS A 260 -10.12 8.29 -15.30
CA HIS A 260 -11.47 8.60 -15.79
C HIS A 260 -12.51 8.76 -14.68
N ALA A 261 -12.15 8.61 -13.42
CA ALA A 261 -13.08 8.71 -12.30
C ALA A 261 -13.46 10.18 -11.97
N THR A 262 -14.73 10.41 -11.71
CA THR A 262 -15.27 11.71 -11.27
C THR A 262 -15.11 11.91 -9.77
N ALA A 263 -15.27 10.83 -8.98
CA ALA A 263 -15.08 10.80 -7.53
C ALA A 263 -14.77 9.37 -7.09
N ALA A 264 -14.25 9.21 -5.86
CA ALA A 264 -13.89 7.88 -5.34
C ALA A 264 -14.23 7.72 -3.84
N LEU A 265 -14.64 6.50 -3.46
CA LEU A 265 -14.56 6.00 -2.10
C LEU A 265 -13.33 5.10 -1.99
N VAL A 266 -12.41 5.42 -1.08
CA VAL A 266 -11.09 4.79 -1.05
C VAL A 266 -10.78 4.27 0.35
N THR A 267 -10.42 2.99 0.47
CA THR A 267 -9.91 2.45 1.73
C THR A 267 -8.54 3.03 2.05
N SER A 268 -8.33 3.42 3.30
CA SER A 268 -7.04 3.97 3.76
C SER A 268 -5.87 3.05 3.41
N GLY A 269 -4.85 3.61 2.79
CA GLY A 269 -3.64 2.93 2.31
C GLY A 269 -2.98 3.74 1.21
N THR A 270 -2.08 3.12 0.43
CA THR A 270 -1.39 3.75 -0.72
C THR A 270 -2.38 4.27 -1.76
N ALA A 271 -3.52 3.58 -1.93
CA ALA A 271 -4.57 3.97 -2.88
C ALA A 271 -5.10 5.40 -2.66
N THR A 272 -5.05 5.93 -1.42
CA THR A 272 -5.45 7.32 -1.16
C THR A 272 -4.49 8.32 -1.81
N LEU A 273 -3.20 8.03 -1.78
CA LEU A 273 -2.18 8.86 -2.43
C LEU A 273 -2.27 8.73 -3.95
N GLU A 274 -2.43 7.52 -4.48
CA GLU A 274 -2.64 7.27 -5.91
C GLU A 274 -3.85 8.08 -6.41
N THR A 275 -5.00 7.98 -5.73
CA THR A 275 -6.22 8.73 -6.08
C THR A 275 -5.99 10.24 -6.08
N ALA A 276 -5.27 10.78 -5.09
CA ALA A 276 -4.92 12.20 -5.02
C ALA A 276 -3.98 12.63 -6.16
N LEU A 277 -2.99 11.80 -6.52
CA LEU A 277 -2.08 12.05 -7.64
C LEU A 277 -2.81 12.07 -8.99
N PHE A 278 -3.92 11.31 -9.12
CA PHE A 278 -4.83 11.43 -10.26
C PHE A 278 -5.77 12.65 -10.16
N ARG A 279 -5.75 13.40 -9.05
CA ARG A 279 -6.64 14.52 -8.77
C ARG A 279 -8.12 14.11 -8.76
N VAL A 280 -8.42 12.91 -8.29
CA VAL A 280 -9.79 12.43 -8.13
C VAL A 280 -10.28 12.82 -6.73
N PRO A 281 -11.39 13.60 -6.63
CA PRO A 281 -12.03 13.89 -5.34
C PRO A 281 -12.38 12.59 -4.62
N GLN A 282 -12.02 12.47 -3.33
CA GLN A 282 -12.17 11.22 -2.62
C GLN A 282 -12.65 11.37 -1.18
N ALA A 283 -13.39 10.36 -0.69
CA ALA A 283 -13.59 10.13 0.73
C ALA A 283 -12.84 8.87 1.16
N VAL A 284 -12.08 9.00 2.25
CA VAL A 284 -11.29 7.89 2.80
C VAL A 284 -12.15 7.09 3.77
N CYS A 285 -12.30 5.81 3.51
CA CYS A 285 -13.12 4.88 4.29
C CYS A 285 -12.22 3.88 5.01
N TYR A 286 -12.45 3.69 6.31
CA TYR A 286 -11.68 2.70 7.07
C TYR A 286 -12.52 2.03 8.12
N HIS A 287 -12.93 0.80 7.81
CA HIS A 287 -13.64 -0.05 8.76
C HIS A 287 -12.70 -0.56 9.86
N THR A 288 -13.19 -0.60 11.09
CA THR A 288 -12.48 -1.19 12.21
C THR A 288 -13.41 -2.15 12.97
N PRO A 289 -12.93 -3.34 13.32
CA PRO A 289 -13.69 -4.19 14.23
C PRO A 289 -13.86 -3.48 15.57
N LEU A 290 -15.05 -3.55 16.17
CA LEU A 290 -15.40 -2.85 17.41
C LEU A 290 -15.22 -1.30 17.34
N PRO A 291 -15.94 -0.61 16.45
CA PRO A 291 -15.68 0.79 16.13
C PRO A 291 -15.67 1.73 17.34
N LYS A 292 -16.57 1.53 18.31
CA LYS A 292 -16.64 2.35 19.53
C LYS A 292 -15.42 2.17 20.46
N LEU A 293 -14.93 0.94 20.59
CA LEU A 293 -13.73 0.65 21.37
C LEU A 293 -12.48 1.20 20.71
N ILE A 294 -12.39 1.07 19.39
CA ILE A 294 -11.24 1.57 18.61
C ILE A 294 -11.26 3.09 18.50
N ALA A 295 -12.43 3.73 18.40
CA ALA A 295 -12.55 5.19 18.50
C ALA A 295 -12.03 5.71 19.85
N PHE A 296 -12.34 4.99 20.93
CA PHE A 296 -11.78 5.29 22.27
C PHE A 296 -10.27 5.05 22.33
N LEU A 297 -9.78 3.93 21.82
CA LEU A 297 -8.36 3.58 21.79
C LEU A 297 -7.56 4.44 20.81
N LYS A 298 -8.16 4.89 19.69
CA LYS A 298 -7.54 5.83 18.74
C LYS A 298 -7.09 7.11 19.43
N ARG A 299 -7.89 7.65 20.34
CA ARG A 299 -7.52 8.82 21.15
C ARG A 299 -6.27 8.62 22.01
N HIS A 300 -5.92 7.36 22.36
CA HIS A 300 -4.87 7.04 23.34
C HIS A 300 -3.69 6.25 22.76
N ILE A 301 -3.86 5.61 21.60
CA ILE A 301 -2.84 4.70 21.02
C ILE A 301 -2.26 5.23 19.72
N LEU A 302 -3.07 5.82 18.82
CA LEU A 302 -2.56 6.43 17.60
C LEU A 302 -2.03 7.84 17.92
N LYS A 303 -0.76 8.04 17.62
CA LYS A 303 -0.05 9.31 17.84
C LYS A 303 -0.17 10.28 16.67
N VAL A 304 -0.99 9.94 15.67
CA VAL A 304 -1.14 10.73 14.45
C VAL A 304 -2.58 11.24 14.32
N PRO A 305 -2.76 12.48 13.82
CA PRO A 305 -4.10 13.08 13.69
C PRO A 305 -4.92 12.42 12.57
N TYR A 306 -4.28 11.91 11.53
CA TYR A 306 -4.88 11.36 10.33
C TYR A 306 -4.46 9.92 10.08
N ILE A 307 -5.23 9.21 9.22
CA ILE A 307 -4.92 7.83 8.82
C ILE A 307 -4.58 7.70 7.32
N SER A 308 -5.01 8.64 6.49
CA SER A 308 -4.67 8.67 5.07
C SER A 308 -3.29 9.30 4.86
N LEU A 309 -2.56 8.79 3.88
CA LEU A 309 -1.26 9.37 3.50
C LEU A 309 -1.43 10.79 2.97
N VAL A 310 -2.56 11.10 2.32
CA VAL A 310 -2.85 12.44 1.78
C VAL A 310 -2.87 13.48 2.91
N ASN A 311 -3.69 13.27 3.94
CA ASN A 311 -3.80 14.20 5.06
C ASN A 311 -2.52 14.25 5.91
N LEU A 312 -1.84 13.11 6.07
CA LEU A 312 -0.55 13.06 6.79
C LEU A 312 0.53 13.86 6.07
N ILE A 313 0.60 13.78 4.74
CA ILE A 313 1.56 14.54 3.93
C ILE A 313 1.21 16.03 3.92
N ALA A 314 -0.08 16.36 3.79
CA ALA A 314 -0.56 17.74 3.82
C ALA A 314 -0.41 18.40 5.21
N GLY A 315 -0.43 17.59 6.29
CA GLY A 315 -0.47 18.09 7.66
C GLY A 315 -1.84 18.61 8.11
N GLU A 316 -2.86 18.51 7.24
CA GLU A 316 -4.24 18.96 7.47
C GLU A 316 -5.26 18.03 6.81
N GLU A 317 -6.55 18.19 7.12
CA GLU A 317 -7.64 17.40 6.51
C GLU A 317 -7.99 17.97 5.12
N VAL A 318 -7.30 17.53 4.09
CA VAL A 318 -7.62 17.85 2.68
C VAL A 318 -8.63 16.89 2.07
N VAL A 319 -8.70 15.67 2.59
CA VAL A 319 -9.73 14.68 2.22
C VAL A 319 -10.44 14.18 3.47
N ARG A 320 -11.76 14.01 3.38
CA ARG A 320 -12.56 13.55 4.51
C ARG A 320 -12.23 12.11 4.89
N GLU A 321 -11.97 11.87 6.19
CA GLU A 321 -11.73 10.54 6.73
C GLU A 321 -12.93 10.00 7.50
N LEU A 322 -13.58 8.99 6.94
CA LEU A 322 -14.68 8.25 7.56
C LEU A 322 -14.13 6.99 8.23
N VAL A 323 -13.89 7.07 9.53
CA VAL A 323 -13.15 6.05 10.29
C VAL A 323 -14.01 5.53 11.44
N ALA A 324 -13.99 4.22 11.64
CA ALA A 324 -14.65 3.54 12.74
C ALA A 324 -16.16 3.83 12.83
N ASP A 325 -16.59 4.58 13.85
CA ASP A 325 -17.98 4.97 14.07
C ASP A 325 -18.50 5.99 13.06
N LYS A 326 -17.61 6.69 12.36
CA LYS A 326 -17.94 7.60 11.26
C LYS A 326 -18.05 6.91 9.91
N MET A 327 -17.64 5.66 9.77
CA MET A 327 -17.79 4.90 8.54
C MET A 327 -19.20 4.26 8.49
N THR A 328 -20.21 5.06 8.21
CA THR A 328 -21.59 4.60 7.99
C THR A 328 -21.99 4.80 6.53
N VAL A 329 -22.97 4.04 6.08
CA VAL A 329 -23.51 4.15 4.71
C VAL A 329 -24.04 5.57 4.45
N GLU A 330 -24.70 6.18 5.45
CA GLU A 330 -25.22 7.55 5.36
C GLU A 330 -24.08 8.56 5.19
N GLN A 331 -23.06 8.50 6.03
CA GLN A 331 -21.94 9.45 5.95
C GLN A 331 -21.13 9.29 4.67
N MET A 332 -20.92 8.06 4.20
CA MET A 332 -20.28 7.83 2.89
C MET A 332 -21.12 8.37 1.75
N ARG A 333 -22.46 8.19 1.78
CA ARG A 333 -23.35 8.74 0.77
C ARG A 333 -23.36 10.26 0.78
N ASP A 334 -23.47 10.89 1.95
CA ASP A 334 -23.53 12.35 2.08
C ASP A 334 -22.22 13.00 1.62
N GLU A 335 -21.05 12.39 1.96
CA GLU A 335 -19.77 12.88 1.48
C GLU A 335 -19.62 12.66 -0.04
N LEU A 336 -20.01 11.51 -0.56
CA LEU A 336 -19.99 11.25 -2.00
C LEU A 336 -20.89 12.23 -2.75
N GLN A 337 -22.09 12.53 -2.23
CA GLN A 337 -22.97 13.54 -2.79
C GLN A 337 -22.30 14.92 -2.83
N SER A 338 -21.62 15.30 -1.75
CA SER A 338 -20.86 16.55 -1.69
C SER A 338 -19.76 16.61 -2.75
N LEU A 339 -18.95 15.54 -2.88
CA LEU A 339 -17.90 15.44 -3.90
C LEU A 339 -18.43 15.49 -5.32
N LEU A 340 -19.63 14.96 -5.58
CA LEU A 340 -20.23 14.92 -6.91
C LEU A 340 -20.89 16.24 -7.32
N HIS A 341 -21.43 17.01 -6.39
CA HIS A 341 -22.31 18.15 -6.70
C HIS A 341 -21.82 19.50 -6.15
N ASN A 342 -20.83 19.53 -5.25
CA ASN A 342 -20.29 20.79 -4.71
C ASN A 342 -18.89 21.08 -5.31
N PRO A 343 -18.76 22.09 -6.19
CA PRO A 343 -17.47 22.45 -6.79
C PRO A 343 -16.37 22.78 -5.76
N GLU A 344 -16.72 23.48 -4.67
CA GLU A 344 -15.75 23.87 -3.62
C GLU A 344 -15.15 22.67 -2.88
N ARG A 345 -15.79 21.50 -2.95
CA ARG A 345 -15.30 20.27 -2.34
C ARG A 345 -14.50 19.40 -3.31
N ARG A 346 -14.57 19.69 -4.59
CA ARG A 346 -13.88 18.96 -5.65
C ARG A 346 -12.46 19.50 -5.92
N ASP A 347 -12.30 20.81 -5.78
CA ASP A 347 -11.07 21.56 -5.99
C ASP A 347 -10.18 21.55 -4.72
#